data_244f915645140c923d4a7f5e079bc6f9
#
_entry.id   244f915645140c923d4a7f5e079bc6f9
#
_cell.length_a   1.000
_cell.length_b   1.000
_cell.length_c   1.000
_cell.angle_alpha   90.00
_cell.angle_beta   90.00
_cell.angle_gamma   90.00
#
_symmetry.space_group_name_H-M   'P 1'
#
loop_
_entity.id
_entity.type
_entity.pdbx_description
1 polymer ?
#
loop_
_entity_poly.entity_id
_entity_poly.type
_entity_poly.pdbx_seq_one_letter_code
_entity_poly.pdbx_strand_id
1 'polypeptide(L)'
;EYVQEGIEQGIEDAAAQGKTIRIGQLVTAMRHADRSLEIAQLAVRHRDNGVVGFDIAGAELGFPASLHKEAFDYLASEYFPVTIHAGEADGISSIESAIYDGRALRLGHGVRLAEDISIDGSDANATFVSLGVLSQWVKDRGITLELSPSSNLQTGAIAAWGDDIMDHPFDLLYQLGMTVTVNTDNRLQSGTSLSRELWLVADAFAYGLADLETFQQNAAASSFLPLEDREALADAITDGFVEAVQLAR
;
A
#
# COMPACT_ATOMS: atom_id res chain seq x y z
N GLU A 1 19.76 -13.05 -4.34
CA GLU A 1 21.14 -12.54 -4.50
C GLU A 1 21.20 -11.56 -5.67
N TYR A 2 21.04 -11.98 -6.92
CA TYR A 2 21.15 -11.09 -8.11
C TYR A 2 20.26 -9.84 -8.07
N VAL A 3 19.04 -9.93 -7.54
CA VAL A 3 18.16 -8.77 -7.37
C VAL A 3 18.77 -7.78 -6.37
N GLN A 4 19.34 -8.28 -5.28
CA GLN A 4 19.99 -7.44 -4.27
C GLN A 4 21.24 -6.75 -4.85
N GLU A 5 22.08 -7.47 -5.60
CA GLU A 5 23.23 -6.86 -6.30
C GLU A 5 22.81 -5.74 -7.25
N GLY A 6 21.70 -5.93 -8.00
CA GLY A 6 21.15 -4.90 -8.87
C GLY A 6 20.60 -3.68 -8.10
N ILE A 7 20.00 -3.89 -6.93
CA ILE A 7 19.53 -2.82 -6.05
C ILE A 7 20.73 -2.01 -5.51
N GLU A 8 21.76 -2.69 -5.03
CA GLU A 8 22.98 -2.06 -4.51
C GLU A 8 23.67 -1.20 -5.57
N GLN A 9 23.81 -1.74 -6.80
CA GLN A 9 24.30 -0.95 -7.92
C GLN A 9 23.44 0.27 -8.22
N GLY A 10 22.12 0.15 -8.19
CA GLY A 10 21.20 1.27 -8.40
C GLY A 10 21.29 2.34 -7.30
N ILE A 11 21.54 1.94 -6.06
CA ILE A 11 21.79 2.86 -4.94
C ILE A 11 23.11 3.61 -5.14
N GLU A 12 24.19 2.92 -5.54
CA GLU A 12 25.47 3.54 -5.86
C GLU A 12 25.37 4.53 -7.02
N ASP A 13 24.67 4.18 -8.09
CA ASP A 13 24.43 5.04 -9.24
C ASP A 13 23.64 6.30 -8.87
N ALA A 14 22.66 6.18 -7.96
CA ALA A 14 21.92 7.32 -7.43
C ALA A 14 22.82 8.22 -6.58
N ALA A 15 23.65 7.64 -5.71
CA ALA A 15 24.60 8.37 -4.88
C ALA A 15 25.64 9.14 -5.72
N ALA A 16 26.12 8.56 -6.82
CA ALA A 16 27.02 9.24 -7.78
C ALA A 16 26.37 10.47 -8.44
N GLN A 17 25.04 10.55 -8.45
CA GLN A 17 24.26 11.70 -8.92
C GLN A 17 23.84 12.66 -7.78
N GLY A 18 24.36 12.48 -6.58
CA GLY A 18 24.01 13.29 -5.40
C GLY A 18 22.60 13.01 -4.85
N LYS A 19 22.02 11.84 -5.17
CA LYS A 19 20.70 11.43 -4.71
C LYS A 19 20.83 10.34 -3.64
N THR A 20 19.95 10.38 -2.66
CA THR A 20 19.84 9.32 -1.63
C THR A 20 18.58 8.51 -1.87
N ILE A 21 18.72 7.19 -1.91
CA ILE A 21 17.60 6.25 -1.97
C ILE A 21 17.90 5.04 -1.09
N ARG A 22 16.86 4.53 -0.41
CA ARG A 22 16.90 3.26 0.30
C ARG A 22 15.85 2.34 -0.29
N ILE A 23 16.22 1.12 -0.58
CA ILE A 23 15.35 0.13 -1.22
C ILE A 23 15.32 -1.12 -0.35
N GLY A 24 14.12 -1.57 0.02
CA GLY A 24 13.89 -2.85 0.67
C GLY A 24 13.07 -3.76 -0.24
N GLN A 25 13.35 -5.06 -0.19
CA GLN A 25 12.62 -6.06 -0.96
C GLN A 25 11.47 -6.65 -0.16
N LEU A 26 10.28 -6.74 -0.77
CA LEU A 26 9.21 -7.63 -0.34
C LEU A 26 9.32 -8.92 -1.16
N VAL A 27 9.48 -10.06 -0.49
CA VAL A 27 9.53 -11.35 -1.17
C VAL A 27 8.11 -11.87 -1.28
N THR A 28 7.65 -12.11 -2.51
CA THR A 28 6.25 -12.42 -2.81
C THR A 28 6.07 -13.88 -3.19
N ALA A 29 5.13 -14.56 -2.53
CA ALA A 29 4.66 -15.88 -2.96
C ALA A 29 3.45 -15.73 -3.89
N MET A 30 3.41 -16.56 -4.94
CA MET A 30 2.25 -16.61 -5.84
C MET A 30 1.12 -17.36 -5.16
N ARG A 31 -0.02 -16.68 -4.92
CA ARG A 31 -1.13 -17.20 -4.10
C ARG A 31 -1.87 -18.40 -4.68
N HIS A 32 -1.74 -18.65 -5.99
CA HIS A 32 -2.25 -19.85 -6.65
C HIS A 32 -1.31 -21.06 -6.58
N ALA A 33 -0.12 -20.91 -5.96
CA ALA A 33 0.86 -21.97 -5.80
C ALA A 33 0.98 -22.41 -4.33
N ASP A 34 1.47 -23.61 -4.11
CA ASP A 34 1.61 -24.27 -2.80
C ASP A 34 2.99 -24.07 -2.12
N ARG A 35 3.79 -23.09 -2.59
CA ARG A 35 5.15 -22.84 -2.12
C ARG A 35 5.29 -21.68 -1.13
N SER A 36 4.21 -21.19 -0.57
CA SER A 36 4.24 -19.98 0.27
C SER A 36 5.12 -20.12 1.51
N LEU A 37 5.13 -21.29 2.16
CA LEU A 37 6.01 -21.54 3.30
C LEU A 37 7.50 -21.51 2.92
N GLU A 38 7.85 -22.13 1.80
CA GLU A 38 9.23 -22.10 1.29
C GLU A 38 9.70 -20.66 1.00
N ILE A 39 8.84 -19.88 0.39
CA ILE A 39 9.12 -18.47 0.08
C ILE A 39 9.16 -17.61 1.35
N ALA A 40 8.31 -17.86 2.34
CA ALA A 40 8.36 -17.21 3.64
C ALA A 40 9.69 -17.51 4.38
N GLN A 41 10.13 -18.76 4.35
CA GLN A 41 11.43 -19.15 4.91
C GLN A 41 12.60 -18.51 4.17
N LEU A 42 12.49 -18.35 2.85
CA LEU A 42 13.47 -17.61 2.05
C LEU A 42 13.53 -16.14 2.47
N ALA A 43 12.38 -15.49 2.64
CA ALA A 43 12.29 -14.10 3.07
C ALA A 43 12.97 -13.87 4.42
N VAL A 44 12.63 -14.67 5.42
CA VAL A 44 13.22 -14.59 6.77
C VAL A 44 14.74 -14.84 6.74
N ARG A 45 15.22 -15.78 5.92
CA ARG A 45 16.64 -16.07 5.78
C ARG A 45 17.45 -14.86 5.28
N HIS A 46 16.83 -13.99 4.49
CA HIS A 46 17.45 -12.81 3.91
C HIS A 46 17.07 -11.49 4.61
N ARG A 47 16.48 -11.53 5.83
CA ARG A 47 16.09 -10.34 6.59
C ARG A 47 17.22 -9.31 6.80
N ASP A 48 18.46 -9.80 6.94
CA ASP A 48 19.63 -8.96 7.11
C ASP A 48 20.35 -8.67 5.77
N ASN A 49 19.72 -9.02 4.65
CA ASN A 49 20.25 -8.86 3.30
C ASN A 49 19.20 -8.25 2.35
N GLY A 50 18.66 -7.10 2.75
CA GLY A 50 17.78 -6.26 1.93
C GLY A 50 16.32 -6.69 1.87
N VAL A 51 15.92 -7.83 2.45
CA VAL A 51 14.52 -8.26 2.52
C VAL A 51 13.88 -7.71 3.78
N VAL A 52 12.82 -6.94 3.61
CA VAL A 52 12.14 -6.20 4.69
C VAL A 52 10.73 -6.69 4.99
N GLY A 53 10.17 -7.57 4.18
CA GLY A 53 8.83 -8.09 4.38
C GLY A 53 8.44 -9.17 3.39
N PHE A 54 7.23 -9.69 3.58
CA PHE A 54 6.64 -10.75 2.78
C PHE A 54 5.28 -10.33 2.24
N ASP A 55 4.90 -10.89 1.10
CA ASP A 55 3.62 -10.65 0.44
C ASP A 55 3.09 -11.93 -0.23
N ILE A 56 1.81 -11.98 -0.51
CA ILE A 56 1.22 -12.89 -1.49
C ILE A 56 0.51 -12.08 -2.57
N ALA A 57 0.74 -12.45 -3.83
CA ALA A 57 0.17 -11.78 -4.98
C ALA A 57 -0.25 -12.77 -6.08
N GLY A 58 -0.79 -12.26 -7.18
CA GLY A 58 -1.31 -13.03 -8.30
C GLY A 58 -2.82 -13.20 -8.22
N ALA A 59 -3.38 -14.28 -8.77
CA ALA A 59 -4.83 -14.49 -8.85
C ALA A 59 -5.48 -14.42 -7.45
N GLU A 60 -6.23 -13.34 -7.18
CA GLU A 60 -6.84 -13.11 -5.88
C GLU A 60 -8.13 -13.93 -5.70
N LEU A 61 -9.03 -13.86 -6.69
CA LEU A 61 -10.31 -14.54 -6.64
C LEU A 61 -10.15 -16.07 -6.55
N GLY A 62 -10.67 -16.65 -5.49
CA GLY A 62 -10.59 -18.08 -5.22
C GLY A 62 -9.31 -18.55 -4.52
N PHE A 63 -8.39 -17.63 -4.22
CA PHE A 63 -7.12 -17.94 -3.52
C PHE A 63 -6.94 -17.03 -2.28
N PRO A 64 -7.79 -17.16 -1.25
CA PRO A 64 -7.71 -16.35 -0.05
C PRO A 64 -6.40 -16.59 0.74
N ALA A 65 -6.01 -15.64 1.59
CA ALA A 65 -4.83 -15.75 2.42
C ALA A 65 -4.83 -16.98 3.34
N SER A 66 -6.02 -17.46 3.74
CA SER A 66 -6.20 -18.66 4.55
C SER A 66 -5.57 -19.93 3.97
N LEU A 67 -5.39 -20.01 2.64
CA LEU A 67 -4.70 -21.13 1.99
C LEU A 67 -3.19 -21.17 2.32
N HIS A 68 -2.64 -20.06 2.80
CA HIS A 68 -1.22 -19.90 3.11
C HIS A 68 -0.95 -19.77 4.62
N LYS A 69 -1.89 -20.25 5.44
CA LYS A 69 -1.84 -20.10 6.90
C LYS A 69 -0.52 -20.56 7.51
N GLU A 70 0.05 -21.66 7.05
CA GLU A 70 1.32 -22.20 7.57
C GLU A 70 2.49 -21.21 7.35
N ALA A 71 2.52 -20.55 6.18
CA ALA A 71 3.50 -19.50 5.90
C ALA A 71 3.33 -18.30 6.84
N PHE A 72 2.09 -17.85 7.05
CA PHE A 72 1.80 -16.71 7.93
C PHE A 72 2.04 -17.03 9.40
N ASP A 73 1.75 -18.24 9.86
CA ASP A 73 2.08 -18.68 11.21
C ASP A 73 3.61 -18.69 11.45
N TYR A 74 4.38 -19.17 10.45
CA TYR A 74 5.82 -19.10 10.49
C TYR A 74 6.33 -17.65 10.53
N LEU A 75 5.87 -16.77 9.63
CA LEU A 75 6.27 -15.36 9.61
C LEU A 75 5.95 -14.65 10.93
N ALA A 76 4.78 -14.94 11.52
CA ALA A 76 4.40 -14.40 12.82
C ALA A 76 5.33 -14.88 13.95
N SER A 77 5.76 -16.15 13.93
CA SER A 77 6.73 -16.69 14.92
C SER A 77 8.11 -16.05 14.79
N GLU A 78 8.44 -15.53 13.63
CA GLU A 78 9.69 -14.85 13.32
C GLU A 78 9.60 -13.32 13.46
N TYR A 79 8.42 -12.77 13.85
CA TYR A 79 8.15 -11.33 13.88
C TYR A 79 8.45 -10.63 12.54
N PHE A 80 8.17 -11.32 11.42
CA PHE A 80 8.48 -10.83 10.10
C PHE A 80 7.29 -10.09 9.50
N PRO A 81 7.47 -8.84 9.00
CA PRO A 81 6.36 -8.01 8.54
C PRO A 81 5.70 -8.55 7.27
N VAL A 82 4.40 -8.37 7.18
CA VAL A 82 3.58 -8.84 6.06
C VAL A 82 2.71 -7.73 5.51
N THR A 83 2.74 -7.53 4.20
CA THR A 83 1.68 -6.89 3.42
C THR A 83 0.98 -7.97 2.59
N ILE A 84 -0.27 -7.77 2.20
CA ILE A 84 -1.00 -8.76 1.41
C ILE A 84 -1.83 -8.04 0.35
N HIS A 85 -1.65 -8.41 -0.92
CA HIS A 85 -2.57 -8.02 -1.97
C HIS A 85 -3.96 -8.54 -1.63
N ALA A 86 -4.91 -7.64 -1.36
CA ALA A 86 -6.29 -7.99 -1.05
C ALA A 86 -7.23 -6.82 -1.35
N GLY A 87 -8.43 -7.11 -1.83
CA GLY A 87 -9.41 -6.09 -2.19
C GLY A 87 -9.08 -5.37 -3.49
N GLU A 88 -8.50 -6.07 -4.46
CA GLU A 88 -8.31 -5.64 -5.84
C GLU A 88 -9.27 -6.40 -6.76
N ALA A 89 -9.03 -7.68 -6.99
CA ALA A 89 -9.86 -8.55 -7.84
C ALA A 89 -10.94 -9.31 -7.05
N ASP A 90 -10.83 -9.40 -5.72
CA ASP A 90 -11.83 -9.94 -4.80
C ASP A 90 -12.22 -8.90 -3.76
N GLY A 91 -13.36 -9.08 -3.11
CA GLY A 91 -13.97 -8.09 -2.21
C GLY A 91 -13.60 -8.25 -0.75
N ILE A 92 -14.57 -7.96 0.10
CA ILE A 92 -14.43 -7.91 1.56
C ILE A 92 -13.88 -9.21 2.15
N SER A 93 -14.30 -10.38 1.65
CA SER A 93 -13.82 -11.68 2.14
C SER A 93 -12.32 -11.88 1.98
N SER A 94 -11.73 -11.35 0.90
CA SER A 94 -10.28 -11.40 0.70
C SER A 94 -9.53 -10.50 1.69
N ILE A 95 -10.06 -9.30 1.94
CA ILE A 95 -9.52 -8.37 2.94
C ILE A 95 -9.63 -8.97 4.35
N GLU A 96 -10.77 -9.56 4.71
CA GLU A 96 -10.94 -10.25 5.99
C GLU A 96 -9.89 -11.36 6.17
N SER A 97 -9.71 -12.21 5.16
CA SER A 97 -8.72 -13.29 5.19
C SER A 97 -7.29 -12.75 5.29
N ALA A 98 -6.96 -11.64 4.58
CA ALA A 98 -5.65 -11.01 4.67
C ALA A 98 -5.35 -10.50 6.09
N ILE A 99 -6.34 -9.92 6.77
CA ILE A 99 -6.19 -9.40 8.14
C ILE A 99 -6.19 -10.53 9.16
N TYR A 100 -7.18 -11.44 9.09
CA TYR A 100 -7.40 -12.46 10.10
C TYR A 100 -6.41 -13.63 9.99
N ASP A 101 -6.28 -14.20 8.80
CA ASP A 101 -5.42 -15.35 8.56
C ASP A 101 -3.98 -14.93 8.27
N GLY A 102 -3.82 -13.88 7.44
CA GLY A 102 -2.53 -13.37 7.00
C GLY A 102 -1.84 -12.44 7.98
N ARG A 103 -2.57 -11.86 8.95
CA ARG A 103 -2.07 -10.86 9.90
C ARG A 103 -1.40 -9.68 9.22
N ALA A 104 -1.97 -9.25 8.08
CA ALA A 104 -1.44 -8.16 7.29
C ALA A 104 -1.33 -6.86 8.10
N LEU A 105 -0.17 -6.24 8.06
CA LEU A 105 0.07 -4.91 8.62
C LEU A 105 -0.32 -3.80 7.65
N ARG A 106 -0.32 -4.13 6.35
CA ARG A 106 -0.75 -3.29 5.24
C ARG A 106 -1.50 -4.16 4.24
N LEU A 107 -2.37 -3.54 3.46
CA LEU A 107 -3.11 -4.19 2.37
C LEU A 107 -2.61 -3.64 1.03
N GLY A 108 -2.04 -4.49 0.19
CA GLY A 108 -1.81 -4.16 -1.21
C GLY A 108 -3.15 -3.92 -1.88
N HIS A 109 -3.33 -2.74 -2.44
CA HIS A 109 -4.60 -2.14 -2.90
C HIS A 109 -5.57 -1.86 -1.75
N GLY A 110 -6.34 -2.82 -1.29
CA GLY A 110 -7.37 -2.61 -0.27
C GLY A 110 -8.53 -1.71 -0.75
N VAL A 111 -8.59 -1.37 -2.03
CA VAL A 111 -9.52 -0.37 -2.58
C VAL A 111 -10.97 -0.79 -2.40
N ARG A 112 -11.26 -2.10 -2.48
CA ARG A 112 -12.61 -2.63 -2.30
C ARG A 112 -13.06 -2.68 -0.84
N LEU A 113 -12.27 -2.20 0.12
CA LEU A 113 -12.74 -1.90 1.47
C LEU A 113 -13.93 -0.92 1.44
N ALA A 114 -14.01 -0.07 0.41
CA ALA A 114 -15.14 0.82 0.18
C ALA A 114 -16.50 0.09 0.03
N GLU A 115 -16.52 -1.21 -0.26
CA GLU A 115 -17.75 -2.03 -0.28
C GLU A 115 -18.36 -2.25 1.11
N ASP A 116 -17.56 -2.09 2.18
CA ASP A 116 -18.01 -2.18 3.57
C ASP A 116 -18.42 -0.79 4.15
N ILE A 117 -18.65 0.19 3.26
CA ILE A 117 -19.03 1.55 3.62
C ILE A 117 -20.38 1.88 2.98
N SER A 118 -21.36 2.25 3.77
CA SER A 118 -22.69 2.64 3.30
C SER A 118 -22.82 4.15 3.25
N ILE A 119 -23.41 4.67 2.17
CA ILE A 119 -23.83 6.07 2.09
C ILE A 119 -25.28 6.14 2.58
N ASP A 120 -25.50 6.75 3.75
CA ASP A 120 -26.80 6.79 4.41
C ASP A 120 -27.66 7.96 3.94
N GLY A 121 -27.05 8.95 3.29
CA GLY A 121 -27.70 10.13 2.73
C GLY A 121 -26.73 11.29 2.53
N SER A 122 -27.23 12.35 1.94
CA SER A 122 -26.49 13.61 1.80
C SER A 122 -27.40 14.82 1.93
N ASP A 123 -26.84 15.92 2.42
CA ASP A 123 -27.47 17.24 2.37
C ASP A 123 -26.58 18.24 1.61
N ALA A 124 -26.91 19.53 1.67
CA ALA A 124 -26.15 20.57 0.96
C ALA A 124 -24.70 20.74 1.46
N ASN A 125 -24.35 20.21 2.64
CA ASN A 125 -23.09 20.46 3.31
C ASN A 125 -22.29 19.19 3.64
N ALA A 126 -22.93 18.01 3.65
CA ALA A 126 -22.30 16.77 4.10
C ALA A 126 -22.91 15.52 3.44
N THR A 127 -22.09 14.52 3.29
CA THR A 127 -22.51 13.14 3.00
C THR A 127 -22.38 12.32 4.28
N PHE A 128 -23.43 11.64 4.67
CA PHE A 128 -23.47 10.78 5.86
C PHE A 128 -23.12 9.36 5.45
N VAL A 129 -22.19 8.76 6.16
CA VAL A 129 -21.71 7.42 5.88
C VAL A 129 -21.66 6.59 7.15
N SER A 130 -21.88 5.27 7.01
CA SER A 130 -21.67 4.29 8.06
C SER A 130 -20.58 3.32 7.65
N LEU A 131 -19.61 3.11 8.53
CA LEU A 131 -18.58 2.09 8.36
C LEU A 131 -19.15 0.74 8.79
N GLY A 132 -18.86 -0.30 8.01
CA GLY A 132 -19.06 -1.67 8.44
C GLY A 132 -18.00 -2.10 9.48
N VAL A 133 -18.10 -3.33 9.94
CA VAL A 133 -17.22 -3.85 11.00
C VAL A 133 -15.76 -3.90 10.53
N LEU A 134 -15.54 -4.30 9.28
CA LEU A 134 -14.19 -4.44 8.74
C LEU A 134 -13.54 -3.08 8.50
N SER A 135 -14.25 -2.17 7.85
CA SER A 135 -13.76 -0.80 7.58
C SER A 135 -13.49 -0.03 8.87
N GLN A 136 -14.36 -0.18 9.89
CA GLN A 136 -14.10 0.38 11.21
C GLN A 136 -12.83 -0.23 11.85
N TRP A 137 -12.66 -1.55 11.75
CA TRP A 137 -11.46 -2.22 12.28
C TRP A 137 -10.19 -1.74 11.59
N VAL A 138 -10.18 -1.67 10.25
CA VAL A 138 -9.03 -1.19 9.45
C VAL A 138 -8.66 0.23 9.88
N LYS A 139 -9.65 1.11 10.00
CA LYS A 139 -9.45 2.49 10.45
C LYS A 139 -8.88 2.56 11.87
N ASP A 140 -9.50 1.88 12.84
CA ASP A 140 -9.12 1.96 14.26
C ASP A 140 -7.73 1.37 14.53
N ARG A 141 -7.27 0.46 13.69
CA ARG A 141 -5.94 -0.16 13.78
C ARG A 141 -4.89 0.51 12.91
N GLY A 142 -5.28 1.50 12.11
CA GLY A 142 -4.37 2.17 11.19
C GLY A 142 -3.74 1.22 10.17
N ILE A 143 -4.50 0.17 9.75
CA ILE A 143 -4.02 -0.73 8.71
C ILE A 143 -3.97 0.06 7.41
N THR A 144 -2.79 0.13 6.82
CA THR A 144 -2.54 0.97 5.65
C THR A 144 -3.08 0.33 4.38
N LEU A 145 -3.75 1.15 3.57
CA LEU A 145 -4.18 0.79 2.22
C LEU A 145 -3.15 1.32 1.22
N GLU A 146 -2.49 0.41 0.50
CA GLU A 146 -1.50 0.72 -0.53
C GLU A 146 -2.21 0.93 -1.88
N LEU A 147 -2.93 2.05 -2.01
CA LEU A 147 -3.73 2.35 -3.20
C LEU A 147 -2.85 2.64 -4.40
N SER A 148 -3.18 2.04 -5.54
CA SER A 148 -2.44 2.17 -6.80
C SER A 148 -3.40 2.65 -7.90
N PRO A 149 -3.67 3.97 -8.01
CA PRO A 149 -4.78 4.51 -8.80
C PRO A 149 -4.78 4.07 -10.26
N SER A 150 -3.68 4.21 -10.98
CA SER A 150 -3.59 3.79 -12.38
C SER A 150 -3.78 2.28 -12.55
N SER A 151 -3.21 1.47 -11.66
CA SER A 151 -3.37 0.02 -11.70
C SER A 151 -4.82 -0.37 -11.41
N ASN A 152 -5.45 0.23 -10.40
CA ASN A 152 -6.83 -0.06 -10.03
C ASN A 152 -7.83 0.24 -11.16
N LEU A 153 -7.58 1.29 -11.96
CA LEU A 153 -8.33 1.55 -13.19
C LEU A 153 -8.10 0.46 -14.24
N GLN A 154 -6.83 0.11 -14.49
CA GLN A 154 -6.44 -0.85 -15.53
C GLN A 154 -6.90 -2.28 -15.24
N THR A 155 -6.87 -2.69 -13.98
CA THR A 155 -7.31 -4.04 -13.55
C THR A 155 -8.82 -4.13 -13.37
N GLY A 156 -9.53 -2.99 -13.38
CA GLY A 156 -10.97 -2.94 -13.13
C GLY A 156 -11.33 -3.13 -11.66
N ALA A 157 -10.40 -2.93 -10.74
CA ALA A 157 -10.63 -3.05 -9.30
C ALA A 157 -11.76 -2.16 -8.80
N ILE A 158 -11.99 -1.02 -9.47
CA ILE A 158 -13.02 -0.04 -9.12
C ILE A 158 -14.28 -0.11 -10.01
N ALA A 159 -14.42 -1.15 -10.84
CA ALA A 159 -15.53 -1.24 -11.81
C ALA A 159 -16.93 -1.17 -11.19
N ALA A 160 -17.06 -1.42 -9.88
CA ALA A 160 -18.33 -1.26 -9.15
C ALA A 160 -18.74 0.21 -8.97
N TRP A 161 -17.79 1.16 -9.07
CA TRP A 161 -18.04 2.60 -8.93
C TRP A 161 -17.96 3.35 -10.26
N GLY A 162 -17.14 2.87 -11.20
CA GLY A 162 -16.96 3.42 -12.53
C GLY A 162 -15.63 3.02 -13.16
N ASP A 163 -15.19 3.79 -14.16
CA ASP A 163 -13.96 3.52 -14.93
C ASP A 163 -13.05 4.75 -15.06
N ASP A 164 -13.44 5.87 -14.45
CA ASP A 164 -12.65 7.10 -14.37
C ASP A 164 -11.98 7.26 -13.00
N ILE A 165 -10.91 8.05 -12.96
CA ILE A 165 -10.22 8.36 -11.70
C ILE A 165 -11.14 9.06 -10.70
N MET A 166 -12.11 9.84 -11.16
CA MET A 166 -13.11 10.50 -10.32
C MET A 166 -14.06 9.51 -9.62
N ASP A 167 -14.19 8.29 -10.16
CA ASP A 167 -14.99 7.22 -9.59
C ASP A 167 -14.21 6.40 -8.56
N HIS A 168 -12.89 6.61 -8.47
CA HIS A 168 -12.03 5.85 -7.57
C HIS A 168 -12.36 6.15 -6.11
N PRO A 169 -12.55 5.13 -5.24
CA PRO A 169 -12.88 5.34 -3.83
C PRO A 169 -11.79 6.01 -2.99
N PHE A 170 -10.70 6.47 -3.61
CA PHE A 170 -9.55 7.09 -2.94
C PHE A 170 -9.97 8.21 -1.98
N ASP A 171 -10.76 9.18 -2.50
CA ASP A 171 -11.20 10.32 -1.70
C ASP A 171 -12.11 9.90 -0.55
N LEU A 172 -13.07 9.00 -0.81
CA LEU A 172 -13.93 8.45 0.24
C LEU A 172 -13.11 7.84 1.39
N LEU A 173 -12.15 6.98 1.07
CA LEU A 173 -11.30 6.32 2.06
C LEU A 173 -10.44 7.33 2.82
N TYR A 174 -9.85 8.29 2.12
CA TYR A 174 -9.02 9.33 2.72
C TYR A 174 -9.83 10.25 3.65
N GLN A 175 -10.97 10.78 3.19
CA GLN A 175 -11.83 11.67 3.98
C GLN A 175 -12.41 11.00 5.23
N LEU A 176 -12.60 9.69 5.19
CA LEU A 176 -13.00 8.90 6.36
C LEU A 176 -11.85 8.65 7.35
N GLY A 177 -10.65 9.10 7.05
CA GLY A 177 -9.48 8.97 7.91
C GLY A 177 -8.84 7.59 7.89
N MET A 178 -8.98 6.84 6.79
CA MET A 178 -8.17 5.64 6.55
C MET A 178 -6.71 6.04 6.30
N THR A 179 -5.78 5.21 6.71
CA THR A 179 -4.37 5.39 6.39
C THR A 179 -4.14 4.95 4.94
N VAL A 180 -4.15 5.91 4.01
CA VAL A 180 -3.95 5.64 2.59
C VAL A 180 -2.56 6.08 2.14
N THR A 181 -1.97 5.35 1.21
CA THR A 181 -0.74 5.72 0.51
C THR A 181 -0.99 5.72 -1.00
N VAL A 182 -0.15 6.43 -1.74
CA VAL A 182 -0.17 6.46 -3.20
C VAL A 182 0.99 5.62 -3.72
N ASN A 183 0.69 4.64 -4.56
CA ASN A 183 1.66 3.66 -5.04
C ASN A 183 1.57 3.51 -6.55
N THR A 184 2.64 3.03 -7.16
CA THR A 184 2.73 2.86 -8.61
C THR A 184 2.30 1.48 -9.08
N ASP A 185 2.30 0.50 -8.18
CA ASP A 185 2.27 -0.89 -8.54
C ASP A 185 3.35 -1.19 -9.59
N ASN A 186 3.08 -1.99 -10.62
CA ASN A 186 4.02 -2.30 -11.68
C ASN A 186 4.22 -1.13 -12.64
N ARG A 187 5.25 -0.32 -12.41
CA ARG A 187 5.56 0.89 -13.20
C ARG A 187 5.66 0.64 -14.70
N LEU A 188 6.19 -0.51 -15.10
CA LEU A 188 6.36 -0.86 -16.52
C LEU A 188 5.01 -1.14 -17.17
N GLN A 189 4.15 -1.92 -16.51
CA GLN A 189 2.83 -2.29 -17.05
C GLN A 189 1.89 -1.09 -17.06
N SER A 190 1.85 -0.32 -15.97
CA SER A 190 0.98 0.86 -15.87
C SER A 190 1.55 2.10 -16.58
N GLY A 191 2.81 2.07 -17.02
CA GLY A 191 3.46 3.19 -17.69
C GLY A 191 3.52 4.44 -16.83
N THR A 192 3.73 4.31 -15.53
CA THR A 192 3.59 5.37 -14.53
C THR A 192 4.84 5.62 -13.70
N SER A 193 4.76 6.62 -12.83
CA SER A 193 5.73 6.95 -11.80
C SER A 193 5.02 7.46 -10.56
N LEU A 194 5.67 7.45 -9.41
CA LEU A 194 5.06 7.96 -8.17
C LEU A 194 4.61 9.42 -8.31
N SER A 195 5.41 10.27 -8.94
CA SER A 195 5.03 11.68 -9.19
C SER A 195 3.78 11.80 -10.05
N ARG A 196 3.60 10.88 -11.03
CA ARG A 196 2.40 10.85 -11.88
C ARG A 196 1.18 10.39 -11.10
N GLU A 197 1.30 9.36 -10.26
CA GLU A 197 0.20 8.89 -9.41
C GLU A 197 -0.25 9.98 -8.42
N LEU A 198 0.71 10.66 -7.78
CA LEU A 198 0.42 11.79 -6.88
C LEU A 198 -0.26 12.94 -7.61
N TRP A 199 0.22 13.28 -8.82
CA TRP A 199 -0.43 14.29 -9.66
C TRP A 199 -1.83 13.87 -10.08
N LEU A 200 -2.03 12.61 -10.44
CA LEU A 200 -3.33 12.07 -10.87
C LEU A 200 -4.40 12.23 -9.78
N VAL A 201 -4.09 11.85 -8.54
CA VAL A 201 -5.03 11.99 -7.43
C VAL A 201 -5.20 13.45 -7.01
N ALA A 202 -4.14 14.26 -7.07
CA ALA A 202 -4.22 15.69 -6.76
C ALA A 202 -5.12 16.45 -7.73
N ASP A 203 -5.00 16.16 -9.03
CA ASP A 203 -5.82 16.78 -10.09
C ASP A 203 -7.28 16.32 -9.97
N ALA A 204 -7.50 15.02 -9.79
CA ALA A 204 -8.85 14.44 -9.72
C ALA A 204 -9.66 14.93 -8.50
N PHE A 205 -9.02 14.99 -7.34
CA PHE A 205 -9.70 15.27 -6.06
C PHE A 205 -9.38 16.65 -5.49
N ALA A 206 -8.69 17.50 -6.26
CA ALA A 206 -8.29 18.85 -5.87
C ALA A 206 -7.44 18.90 -4.58
N TYR A 207 -6.58 17.91 -4.37
CA TYR A 207 -5.66 17.86 -3.22
C TYR A 207 -4.55 18.90 -3.33
N GLY A 208 -4.26 19.52 -2.19
CA GLY A 208 -3.15 20.45 -2.04
C GLY A 208 -1.86 19.76 -1.52
N LEU A 209 -0.83 20.58 -1.29
CA LEU A 209 0.45 20.07 -0.78
C LEU A 209 0.32 19.39 0.58
N ALA A 210 -0.60 19.83 1.44
CA ALA A 210 -0.82 19.23 2.75
C ALA A 210 -1.36 17.78 2.65
N ASP A 211 -2.23 17.52 1.67
CA ASP A 211 -2.74 16.17 1.42
C ASP A 211 -1.64 15.28 0.88
N LEU A 212 -0.84 15.78 -0.08
CA LEU A 212 0.30 15.06 -0.63
C LEU A 212 1.35 14.76 0.44
N GLU A 213 1.61 15.69 1.36
CA GLU A 213 2.47 15.46 2.52
C GLU A 213 1.90 14.33 3.39
N THR A 214 0.59 14.35 3.68
CA THR A 214 -0.09 13.33 4.46
C THR A 214 0.11 11.94 3.84
N PHE A 215 -0.05 11.79 2.52
CA PHE A 215 0.18 10.50 1.85
C PHE A 215 1.61 10.01 1.99
N GLN A 216 2.60 10.91 1.92
CA GLN A 216 4.01 10.56 2.11
C GLN A 216 4.33 10.22 3.57
N GLN A 217 3.75 10.95 4.53
CA GLN A 217 3.86 10.65 5.96
C GLN A 217 3.25 9.29 6.30
N ASN A 218 2.09 8.96 5.74
CA ASN A 218 1.48 7.65 5.88
C ASN A 218 2.41 6.54 5.34
N ALA A 219 3.04 6.78 4.18
CA ALA A 219 3.97 5.82 3.59
C ALA A 219 5.22 5.62 4.46
N ALA A 220 5.78 6.68 5.02
CA ALA A 220 6.90 6.61 5.94
C ALA A 220 6.52 5.83 7.21
N ALA A 221 5.40 6.18 7.84
CA ALA A 221 4.93 5.58 9.09
C ALA A 221 4.62 4.09 8.94
N SER A 222 4.08 3.66 7.79
CA SER A 222 3.72 2.27 7.53
C SER A 222 4.82 1.45 6.86
N SER A 223 5.96 2.06 6.52
CA SER A 223 7.09 1.32 5.94
C SER A 223 7.62 0.26 6.91
N PHE A 224 8.22 -0.80 6.39
CA PHE A 224 8.84 -1.86 7.21
C PHE A 224 10.27 -1.51 7.63
N LEU A 225 10.56 -0.23 7.74
CA LEU A 225 11.80 0.29 8.31
C LEU A 225 11.77 0.22 9.86
N PRO A 226 12.93 0.20 10.53
CA PRO A 226 13.01 0.46 11.97
C PRO A 226 12.36 1.79 12.35
N LEU A 227 11.87 1.90 13.59
CA LEU A 227 11.14 3.09 14.04
C LEU A 227 11.95 4.37 13.85
N GLU A 228 13.21 4.37 14.27
CA GLU A 228 14.11 5.53 14.16
C GLU A 228 14.30 5.99 12.70
N ASP A 229 14.39 5.04 11.76
CA ASP A 229 14.50 5.34 10.33
C ASP A 229 13.19 5.93 9.76
N ARG A 230 12.03 5.46 10.26
CA ARG A 230 10.72 6.00 9.88
C ARG A 230 10.53 7.44 10.36
N GLU A 231 10.94 7.71 11.60
CA GLU A 231 10.90 9.05 12.19
C GLU A 231 11.81 10.01 11.40
N ALA A 232 13.05 9.61 11.13
CA ALA A 232 13.98 10.41 10.32
C ALA A 232 13.46 10.65 8.89
N LEU A 233 12.79 9.66 8.29
CA LEU A 233 12.15 9.83 6.98
C LEU A 233 10.96 10.79 7.04
N ALA A 234 10.15 10.71 8.09
CA ALA A 234 9.02 11.61 8.31
C ALA A 234 9.48 13.07 8.46
N ASP A 235 10.56 13.32 9.23
CA ASP A 235 11.15 14.65 9.36
C ASP A 235 11.67 15.17 8.01
N ALA A 236 12.38 14.33 7.24
CA ALA A 236 12.89 14.72 5.92
C ALA A 236 11.75 15.02 4.92
N ILE A 237 10.62 14.32 5.01
CA ILE A 237 9.42 14.62 4.21
C ILE A 237 8.88 16.00 4.57
N THR A 238 8.69 16.29 5.86
CA THR A 238 8.20 17.60 6.32
C THR A 238 9.13 18.74 5.86
N ASP A 239 10.42 18.59 6.03
CA ASP A 239 11.41 19.58 5.59
C ASP A 239 11.34 19.83 4.08
N GLY A 240 11.21 18.78 3.28
CA GLY A 240 11.05 18.88 1.83
C GLY A 240 9.77 19.62 1.40
N PHE A 241 8.65 19.39 2.08
CA PHE A 241 7.40 20.12 1.80
C PHE A 241 7.48 21.58 2.24
N VAL A 242 8.14 21.88 3.37
CA VAL A 242 8.39 23.26 3.80
C VAL A 242 9.24 24.02 2.77
N GLU A 243 10.29 23.40 2.25
CA GLU A 243 11.12 23.99 1.19
C GLU A 243 10.32 24.22 -0.10
N ALA A 244 9.54 23.24 -0.53
CA ALA A 244 8.69 23.35 -1.73
C ALA A 244 7.69 24.52 -1.62
N VAL A 245 7.06 24.73 -0.46
CA VAL A 245 6.16 25.87 -0.22
C VAL A 245 6.91 27.20 -0.28
N GLN A 246 8.16 27.26 0.19
CA GLN A 246 8.95 28.49 0.13
C GLN A 246 9.36 28.84 -1.31
N LEU A 247 9.69 27.84 -2.13
CA LEU A 247 10.06 28.03 -3.54
C LEU A 247 8.86 28.42 -4.43
N ALA A 248 7.64 28.11 -4.03
CA ALA A 248 6.41 28.43 -4.76
C ALA A 248 5.89 29.86 -4.50
N ARG A 249 6.47 30.59 -3.57
CA ARG A 249 6.14 31.99 -3.20
C ARG A 249 7.01 32.98 -3.95
#